data_08b891a255e53eccf9b454672ab62563
#
_entry.id   08b891a255e53eccf9b454672ab62563
#
_cell.length_a   1.000
_cell.length_b   1.000
_cell.length_c   1.000
_cell.angle_alpha   90.00
_cell.angle_beta   90.00
_cell.angle_gamma   90.00
#
_symmetry.space_group_name_H-M   'P 1'
#
loop_
_entity.id
_entity.type
_entity.pdbx_description
1 polymer ?
#
loop_
_entity_poly.entity_id
_entity_poly.type
_entity_poly.pdbx_seq_one_letter_code
_entity_poly.pdbx_strand_id
1 'polypeptide(L)'
;MATYSGIDVSKWQGTIDWKKVKAAGVQFALLRAGYGDTLSYPSQLDSTFIPNYNGCKANGISVGVYWYSYATTEAMAVQEAKSCIAALKGKQYEYPIYYDVEEQRIFQTGRTNAIIKAFCSEMEKAGYWVGIYIYRCAAQTYLDDTVRNRYAMAIADYSDKCYYTGQYGVWQNSSTWRVNGISGNVDHDYCYIDYPSLIKARGKNGFPAPKPANTGRVETTQDTDILAGTADKPPVVSRVGKGNQYTIDKTVKVGTGTFGHIKGTNNWLDMGHIKSVT
;
A
#
# COMPACT_ATOMS: atom_id res chain seq x y z
N MET A 1 9.88 -11.11 13.80
CA MET A 1 9.00 -10.14 13.08
C MET A 1 7.58 -10.62 13.23
N ALA A 2 6.60 -9.71 13.32
CA ALA A 2 5.20 -10.12 13.32
C ALA A 2 4.86 -10.75 11.97
N THR A 3 4.13 -11.87 11.99
CA THR A 3 3.66 -12.54 10.78
C THR A 3 2.15 -12.51 10.79
N TYR A 4 1.56 -12.02 9.72
CA TYR A 4 0.11 -11.95 9.54
C TYR A 4 -0.33 -13.05 8.58
N SER A 5 -1.41 -13.77 8.92
CA SER A 5 -2.02 -14.80 8.07
C SER A 5 -3.16 -14.20 7.27
N GLY A 6 -3.18 -14.45 5.98
CA GLY A 6 -4.16 -13.95 5.04
C GLY A 6 -4.56 -14.97 3.98
N ILE A 7 -5.48 -14.54 3.15
CA ILE A 7 -5.95 -15.29 1.98
C ILE A 7 -6.10 -14.36 0.79
N ASP A 8 -6.00 -14.90 -0.42
CA ASP A 8 -6.49 -14.18 -1.58
C ASP A 8 -7.67 -14.93 -2.23
N VAL A 9 -8.64 -14.16 -2.72
CA VAL A 9 -9.92 -14.68 -3.20
C VAL A 9 -10.46 -13.90 -4.39
N SER A 10 -11.28 -14.59 -5.16
CA SER A 10 -12.02 -14.05 -6.29
C SER A 10 -13.41 -14.69 -6.38
N LYS A 11 -14.09 -14.51 -7.50
CA LYS A 11 -15.35 -15.19 -7.79
C LYS A 11 -15.28 -16.73 -7.68
N TRP A 12 -14.08 -17.30 -7.77
CA TRP A 12 -13.89 -18.75 -7.76
C TRP A 12 -14.15 -19.38 -6.39
N GLN A 13 -14.04 -18.60 -5.29
CA GLN A 13 -14.37 -19.08 -3.95
C GLN A 13 -15.88 -19.00 -3.65
N GLY A 14 -16.67 -18.43 -4.58
CA GLY A 14 -18.13 -18.32 -4.43
C GLY A 14 -18.54 -17.43 -3.25
N THR A 15 -19.57 -17.85 -2.52
CA THR A 15 -20.05 -17.14 -1.34
C THR A 15 -19.20 -17.48 -0.13
N ILE A 16 -18.68 -16.47 0.55
CA ILE A 16 -17.79 -16.59 1.71
C ILE A 16 -18.50 -16.16 2.99
N ASP A 17 -18.41 -16.97 4.03
CA ASP A 17 -18.80 -16.60 5.40
C ASP A 17 -17.62 -15.93 6.11
N TRP A 18 -17.51 -14.62 5.94
CA TRP A 18 -16.41 -13.81 6.47
C TRP A 18 -16.31 -13.82 8.00
N LYS A 19 -17.41 -14.08 8.71
CA LYS A 19 -17.42 -14.25 10.17
C LYS A 19 -16.66 -15.51 10.58
N LYS A 20 -16.88 -16.62 9.87
CA LYS A 20 -16.14 -17.86 10.10
C LYS A 20 -14.68 -17.76 9.68
N VAL A 21 -14.40 -17.09 8.55
CA VAL A 21 -13.03 -16.82 8.09
C VAL A 21 -12.27 -16.03 9.14
N LYS A 22 -12.86 -14.97 9.70
CA LYS A 22 -12.25 -14.21 10.80
C LYS A 22 -12.00 -15.04 12.04
N ALA A 23 -12.97 -15.85 12.44
CA ALA A 23 -12.86 -16.75 13.60
C ALA A 23 -11.78 -17.83 13.41
N ALA A 24 -11.44 -18.18 12.18
CA ALA A 24 -10.35 -19.09 11.84
C ALA A 24 -8.95 -18.42 11.87
N GLY A 25 -8.85 -17.14 12.25
CA GLY A 25 -7.56 -16.44 12.44
C GLY A 25 -7.07 -15.65 11.25
N VAL A 26 -7.83 -15.56 10.16
CA VAL A 26 -7.47 -14.75 8.98
C VAL A 26 -7.49 -13.25 9.36
N GLN A 27 -6.38 -12.57 9.09
CA GLN A 27 -6.16 -11.18 9.47
C GLN A 27 -6.31 -10.21 8.30
N PHE A 28 -6.01 -10.66 7.08
CA PHE A 28 -6.17 -9.87 5.86
C PHE A 28 -6.66 -10.72 4.70
N ALA A 29 -7.23 -10.06 3.69
CA ALA A 29 -7.62 -10.67 2.44
C ALA A 29 -7.19 -9.80 1.26
N LEU A 30 -6.61 -10.41 0.23
CA LEU A 30 -6.37 -9.80 -1.06
C LEU A 30 -7.53 -10.18 -1.98
N LEU A 31 -8.28 -9.20 -2.44
CA LEU A 31 -9.50 -9.43 -3.23
C LEU A 31 -9.24 -9.11 -4.70
N ARG A 32 -9.58 -10.03 -5.60
CA ARG A 32 -9.59 -9.67 -7.02
C ARG A 32 -10.66 -8.61 -7.28
N ALA A 33 -10.26 -7.42 -7.75
CA ALA A 33 -11.23 -6.42 -8.18
C ALA A 33 -11.66 -6.62 -9.62
N GLY A 34 -10.77 -7.10 -10.47
CA GLY A 34 -11.01 -7.35 -11.87
C GLY A 34 -9.74 -7.77 -12.60
N TYR A 35 -9.83 -7.77 -13.92
CA TYR A 35 -8.73 -8.10 -14.81
C TYR A 35 -8.87 -7.35 -16.13
N GLY A 36 -7.76 -7.16 -16.85
CA GLY A 36 -7.77 -6.53 -18.17
C GLY A 36 -8.37 -5.11 -18.16
N ASP A 37 -9.13 -4.79 -19.19
CA ASP A 37 -9.76 -3.46 -19.38
C ASP A 37 -11.27 -3.50 -19.10
N THR A 38 -11.65 -3.26 -17.86
CA THR A 38 -13.07 -3.25 -17.45
C THR A 38 -13.85 -2.01 -17.90
N LEU A 39 -13.18 -0.94 -18.33
CA LEU A 39 -13.85 0.23 -18.91
C LEU A 39 -14.40 -0.09 -20.30
N SER A 40 -13.68 -0.90 -21.07
CA SER A 40 -14.17 -1.41 -22.37
C SER A 40 -14.99 -2.71 -22.22
N TYR A 41 -14.67 -3.52 -21.21
CA TYR A 41 -15.29 -4.84 -20.98
C TYR A 41 -15.76 -4.97 -19.51
N PRO A 42 -16.92 -4.40 -19.14
CA PRO A 42 -17.42 -4.39 -17.75
C PRO A 42 -17.55 -5.78 -17.10
N SER A 43 -17.74 -6.83 -17.91
CA SER A 43 -17.81 -8.22 -17.43
C SER A 43 -16.48 -8.74 -16.84
N GLN A 44 -15.39 -8.02 -17.02
CA GLN A 44 -14.08 -8.32 -16.43
C GLN A 44 -13.95 -7.84 -14.97
N LEU A 45 -14.91 -7.07 -14.44
CA LEU A 45 -15.00 -6.84 -12.99
C LEU A 45 -15.30 -8.15 -12.29
N ASP A 46 -14.66 -8.38 -11.14
CA ASP A 46 -14.97 -9.55 -10.34
C ASP A 46 -16.32 -9.37 -9.64
N SER A 47 -17.28 -10.26 -9.95
CA SER A 47 -18.65 -10.17 -9.45
C SER A 47 -18.77 -10.26 -7.92
N THR A 48 -17.75 -10.83 -7.27
CA THR A 48 -17.71 -10.98 -5.81
C THR A 48 -16.89 -9.90 -5.11
N PHE A 49 -16.25 -9.00 -5.86
CA PHE A 49 -15.37 -7.98 -5.27
C PHE A 49 -16.08 -7.13 -4.19
N ILE A 50 -17.23 -6.56 -4.53
CA ILE A 50 -17.96 -5.70 -3.59
C ILE A 50 -18.56 -6.48 -2.42
N PRO A 51 -19.23 -7.62 -2.61
CA PRO A 51 -19.64 -8.48 -1.50
C PRO A 51 -18.49 -8.88 -0.57
N ASN A 52 -17.34 -9.29 -1.11
CA ASN A 52 -16.18 -9.68 -0.33
C ASN A 52 -15.56 -8.48 0.42
N TYR A 53 -15.42 -7.32 -0.23
CA TYR A 53 -14.97 -6.09 0.42
C TYR A 53 -15.84 -5.75 1.64
N ASN A 54 -17.16 -5.73 1.46
CA ASN A 54 -18.10 -5.43 2.53
C ASN A 54 -18.04 -6.46 3.65
N GLY A 55 -17.93 -7.75 3.30
CA GLY A 55 -17.80 -8.84 4.25
C GLY A 55 -16.53 -8.76 5.08
N CYS A 56 -15.38 -8.48 4.47
CA CYS A 56 -14.11 -8.25 5.17
C CYS A 56 -14.23 -7.07 6.14
N LYS A 57 -14.71 -5.92 5.67
CA LYS A 57 -14.81 -4.71 6.50
C LYS A 57 -15.76 -4.90 7.68
N ALA A 58 -16.89 -5.56 7.49
CA ALA A 58 -17.86 -5.85 8.55
C ALA A 58 -17.31 -6.78 9.64
N ASN A 59 -16.30 -7.60 9.31
CA ASN A 59 -15.70 -8.56 10.24
C ASN A 59 -14.27 -8.17 10.69
N GLY A 60 -13.82 -6.94 10.40
CA GLY A 60 -12.50 -6.45 10.83
C GLY A 60 -11.32 -7.23 10.22
N ILE A 61 -11.48 -7.67 8.96
CA ILE A 61 -10.42 -8.23 8.14
C ILE A 61 -9.86 -7.10 7.27
N SER A 62 -8.56 -6.89 7.34
CA SER A 62 -7.88 -5.88 6.53
C SER A 62 -7.90 -6.26 5.05
N VAL A 63 -8.09 -5.28 4.15
CA VAL A 63 -8.27 -5.55 2.73
C VAL A 63 -7.12 -4.99 1.91
N GLY A 64 -6.57 -5.83 1.04
CA GLY A 64 -5.82 -5.45 -0.14
C GLY A 64 -6.55 -5.89 -1.41
N VAL A 65 -5.97 -5.59 -2.54
CA VAL A 65 -6.60 -5.89 -3.84
C VAL A 65 -5.54 -6.41 -4.81
N TYR A 66 -5.96 -7.28 -5.73
CA TYR A 66 -5.17 -7.57 -6.90
C TYR A 66 -5.94 -7.34 -8.19
N TRP A 67 -5.20 -6.98 -9.23
CA TRP A 67 -5.67 -6.78 -10.59
C TRP A 67 -4.91 -7.70 -11.53
N TYR A 68 -5.62 -8.66 -12.11
CA TYR A 68 -5.01 -9.64 -13.01
C TYR A 68 -4.72 -9.02 -14.37
N SER A 69 -3.47 -9.11 -14.82
CA SER A 69 -3.01 -8.45 -16.03
C SER A 69 -3.10 -9.32 -17.27
N TYR A 70 -3.57 -8.70 -18.35
CA TYR A 70 -3.45 -9.20 -19.72
C TYR A 70 -2.62 -8.28 -20.62
N ALA A 71 -2.00 -7.24 -20.08
CA ALA A 71 -1.30 -6.22 -20.83
C ALA A 71 -0.02 -6.76 -21.47
N THR A 72 0.10 -6.64 -22.78
CA THR A 72 1.31 -6.93 -23.54
C THR A 72 2.03 -5.67 -24.02
N THR A 73 1.49 -4.48 -23.69
CA THR A 73 2.09 -3.19 -23.97
C THR A 73 1.88 -2.25 -22.78
N GLU A 74 2.69 -1.19 -22.68
CA GLU A 74 2.54 -0.17 -21.63
C GLU A 74 1.22 0.57 -21.76
N ALA A 75 0.73 0.81 -22.98
CA ALA A 75 -0.57 1.45 -23.20
C ALA A 75 -1.73 0.60 -22.62
N MET A 76 -1.68 -0.73 -22.81
CA MET A 76 -2.65 -1.63 -22.20
C MET A 76 -2.55 -1.59 -20.65
N ALA A 77 -1.33 -1.60 -20.09
CA ALA A 77 -1.13 -1.53 -18.66
C ALA A 77 -1.67 -0.22 -18.05
N VAL A 78 -1.51 0.92 -18.76
CA VAL A 78 -2.13 2.20 -18.38
C VAL A 78 -3.65 2.10 -18.39
N GLN A 79 -4.23 1.42 -19.37
CA GLN A 79 -5.68 1.23 -19.46
C GLN A 79 -6.19 0.31 -18.33
N GLU A 80 -5.47 -0.77 -18.02
CA GLU A 80 -5.76 -1.62 -16.87
C GLU A 80 -5.69 -0.83 -15.54
N ALA A 81 -4.69 0.06 -15.39
CA ALA A 81 -4.60 0.93 -14.22
C ALA A 81 -5.80 1.86 -14.08
N LYS A 82 -6.27 2.49 -15.17
CA LYS A 82 -7.47 3.32 -15.17
C LYS A 82 -8.70 2.51 -14.78
N SER A 83 -8.84 1.30 -15.29
CA SER A 83 -9.90 0.36 -14.95
C SER A 83 -9.86 -0.02 -13.47
N CYS A 84 -8.69 -0.32 -12.93
CA CYS A 84 -8.47 -0.61 -11.52
C CYS A 84 -8.84 0.60 -10.65
N ILE A 85 -8.35 1.80 -10.97
CA ILE A 85 -8.66 3.04 -10.25
C ILE A 85 -10.18 3.28 -10.19
N ALA A 86 -10.88 3.07 -11.30
CA ALA A 86 -12.34 3.23 -11.36
C ALA A 86 -13.05 2.24 -10.41
N ALA A 87 -12.64 0.97 -10.40
CA ALA A 87 -13.21 -0.07 -9.54
C ALA A 87 -12.96 0.20 -8.03
N LEU A 88 -11.83 0.81 -7.70
CA LEU A 88 -11.40 1.05 -6.32
C LEU A 88 -11.95 2.34 -5.70
N LYS A 89 -12.48 3.23 -6.52
CA LYS A 89 -12.88 4.59 -6.10
C LYS A 89 -13.83 4.58 -4.89
N GLY A 90 -13.58 5.49 -3.94
CA GLY A 90 -14.42 5.70 -2.76
C GLY A 90 -14.29 4.66 -1.66
N LYS A 91 -13.29 3.80 -1.72
CA LYS A 91 -13.02 2.76 -0.70
C LYS A 91 -11.63 2.92 -0.09
N GLN A 92 -11.40 2.24 1.04
CA GLN A 92 -10.13 2.24 1.77
C GLN A 92 -9.56 0.83 1.85
N TYR A 93 -8.25 0.71 1.59
CA TYR A 93 -7.55 -0.57 1.56
C TYR A 93 -6.31 -0.53 2.46
N GLU A 94 -6.24 -1.42 3.44
CA GLU A 94 -5.16 -1.49 4.41
C GLU A 94 -3.89 -2.16 3.87
N TYR A 95 -4.01 -2.90 2.78
CA TYR A 95 -2.91 -3.58 2.10
C TYR A 95 -2.65 -2.96 0.72
N PRO A 96 -1.50 -3.24 0.09
CA PRO A 96 -1.20 -2.75 -1.25
C PRO A 96 -2.25 -3.17 -2.30
N ILE A 97 -2.25 -2.43 -3.41
CA ILE A 97 -2.93 -2.84 -4.63
C ILE A 97 -1.91 -3.54 -5.49
N TYR A 98 -2.05 -4.84 -5.66
CA TYR A 98 -1.10 -5.67 -6.39
C TYR A 98 -1.48 -5.76 -7.87
N TYR A 99 -0.50 -5.50 -8.72
CA TYR A 99 -0.58 -5.86 -10.13
C TYR A 99 -0.15 -7.31 -10.26
N ASP A 100 -1.07 -8.15 -10.67
CA ASP A 100 -0.90 -9.60 -10.77
C ASP A 100 -0.38 -9.95 -12.17
N VAL A 101 0.91 -10.32 -12.24
CA VAL A 101 1.67 -10.52 -13.47
C VAL A 101 2.11 -11.96 -13.56
N GLU A 102 1.28 -12.80 -14.16
CA GLU A 102 1.55 -14.24 -14.30
C GLU A 102 1.28 -14.80 -15.71
N GLU A 103 0.69 -13.99 -16.60
CA GLU A 103 0.45 -14.39 -17.99
C GLU A 103 1.74 -14.56 -18.77
N GLN A 104 1.97 -15.77 -19.30
CA GLN A 104 3.17 -16.11 -20.07
C GLN A 104 3.46 -15.14 -21.22
N ARG A 105 2.41 -14.65 -21.89
CA ARG A 105 2.55 -13.69 -22.99
C ARG A 105 3.16 -12.36 -22.58
N ILE A 106 3.01 -11.93 -21.30
CA ILE A 106 3.64 -10.70 -20.80
C ILE A 106 5.17 -10.89 -20.78
N PHE A 107 5.63 -12.02 -20.28
CA PHE A 107 7.07 -12.34 -20.23
C PHE A 107 7.70 -12.48 -21.62
N GLN A 108 6.95 -13.00 -22.57
CA GLN A 108 7.41 -13.17 -23.97
C GLN A 108 7.60 -11.83 -24.71
N THR A 109 7.04 -10.73 -24.23
CA THR A 109 7.22 -9.40 -24.84
C THR A 109 8.64 -8.88 -24.70
N GLY A 110 9.42 -9.35 -23.74
CA GLY A 110 10.69 -8.74 -23.32
C GLY A 110 10.53 -7.35 -22.65
N ARG A 111 9.29 -6.91 -22.41
CA ARG A 111 8.94 -5.57 -21.89
C ARG A 111 8.28 -5.61 -20.51
N THR A 112 8.36 -6.72 -19.80
CA THR A 112 7.69 -6.95 -18.51
C THR A 112 7.89 -5.79 -17.52
N ASN A 113 9.12 -5.32 -17.36
CA ASN A 113 9.42 -4.22 -16.42
C ASN A 113 8.78 -2.89 -16.86
N ALA A 114 8.73 -2.59 -18.15
CA ALA A 114 8.09 -1.38 -18.67
C ALA A 114 6.57 -1.43 -18.50
N ILE A 115 5.95 -2.57 -18.75
CA ILE A 115 4.51 -2.83 -18.55
C ILE A 115 4.14 -2.64 -17.08
N ILE A 116 4.89 -3.25 -16.16
CA ILE A 116 4.67 -3.10 -14.71
C ILE A 116 4.81 -1.64 -14.28
N LYS A 117 5.87 -0.96 -14.70
CA LYS A 117 6.10 0.46 -14.37
C LYS A 117 4.98 1.36 -14.87
N ALA A 118 4.42 1.07 -16.05
CA ALA A 118 3.31 1.85 -16.60
C ALA A 118 2.05 1.74 -15.74
N PHE A 119 1.64 0.54 -15.34
CA PHE A 119 0.52 0.34 -14.42
C PHE A 119 0.77 1.01 -13.07
N CYS A 120 1.89 0.68 -12.44
CA CYS A 120 2.22 1.16 -11.09
C CYS A 120 2.31 2.69 -11.03
N SER A 121 2.89 3.33 -12.06
CA SER A 121 2.99 4.79 -12.12
C SER A 121 1.61 5.47 -12.13
N GLU A 122 0.65 4.97 -12.89
CA GLU A 122 -0.71 5.51 -12.91
C GLU A 122 -1.42 5.31 -11.56
N MET A 123 -1.27 4.16 -10.95
CA MET A 123 -1.84 3.87 -9.63
C MET A 123 -1.24 4.77 -8.55
N GLU A 124 0.08 4.99 -8.55
CA GLU A 124 0.76 5.88 -7.60
C GLU A 124 0.30 7.35 -7.75
N LYS A 125 0.13 7.84 -9.00
CA LYS A 125 -0.44 9.17 -9.29
C LYS A 125 -1.85 9.32 -8.71
N ALA A 126 -2.63 8.25 -8.73
CA ALA A 126 -3.97 8.20 -8.14
C ALA A 126 -3.97 8.05 -6.60
N GLY A 127 -2.80 7.98 -5.97
CA GLY A 127 -2.64 7.92 -4.51
C GLY A 127 -2.66 6.52 -3.92
N TYR A 128 -2.53 5.48 -4.72
CA TYR A 128 -2.45 4.10 -4.22
C TYR A 128 -1.03 3.67 -3.88
N TRP A 129 -0.89 2.83 -2.87
CA TRP A 129 0.30 2.06 -2.57
C TRP A 129 0.26 0.79 -3.40
N VAL A 130 1.18 0.66 -4.33
CA VAL A 130 1.17 -0.44 -5.29
C VAL A 130 2.19 -1.51 -4.96
N GLY A 131 1.89 -2.72 -5.39
CA GLY A 131 2.76 -3.86 -5.35
C GLY A 131 2.65 -4.69 -6.62
N ILE A 132 3.43 -5.77 -6.65
CA ILE A 132 3.48 -6.73 -7.74
C ILE A 132 3.25 -8.10 -7.11
N TYR A 133 2.25 -8.84 -7.62
CA TYR A 133 2.14 -10.27 -7.39
C TYR A 133 2.73 -10.99 -8.60
N ILE A 134 3.59 -11.97 -8.31
CA ILE A 134 4.29 -12.75 -9.32
C ILE A 134 4.83 -14.04 -8.69
N TYR A 135 4.89 -15.12 -9.45
CA TYR A 135 5.54 -16.32 -8.94
C TYR A 135 7.09 -16.20 -8.95
N ARG A 136 7.73 -16.87 -8.00
CA ARG A 136 9.17 -16.76 -7.71
C ARG A 136 10.06 -16.85 -8.95
N CYS A 137 9.87 -17.88 -9.80
CA CYS A 137 10.74 -18.07 -10.96
C CYS A 137 10.65 -16.91 -11.95
N ALA A 138 9.45 -16.37 -12.18
CA ALA A 138 9.28 -15.22 -13.06
C ALA A 138 9.89 -13.94 -12.47
N ALA A 139 9.73 -13.71 -11.16
CA ALA A 139 10.36 -12.58 -10.50
C ALA A 139 11.89 -12.59 -10.65
N GLN A 140 12.50 -13.76 -10.49
CA GLN A 140 13.96 -13.92 -10.64
C GLN A 140 14.44 -13.80 -12.08
N THR A 141 13.62 -14.21 -13.05
CA THR A 141 14.01 -14.26 -14.48
C THR A 141 13.73 -12.97 -15.21
N TYR A 142 12.59 -12.31 -14.96
CA TYR A 142 12.09 -11.23 -15.81
C TYR A 142 12.10 -9.86 -15.16
N LEU A 143 12.20 -9.77 -13.81
CA LEU A 143 12.21 -8.48 -13.14
C LEU A 143 13.64 -7.97 -12.91
N ASP A 144 13.87 -6.71 -13.25
CA ASP A 144 15.09 -6.00 -12.92
C ASP A 144 15.03 -5.40 -11.49
N ASP A 145 16.19 -4.98 -10.98
CA ASP A 145 16.30 -4.39 -9.64
C ASP A 145 15.52 -3.08 -9.48
N THR A 146 15.30 -2.35 -10.56
CA THR A 146 14.51 -1.11 -10.53
C THR A 146 13.03 -1.35 -10.28
N VAL A 147 12.54 -2.57 -10.54
CA VAL A 147 11.18 -3.01 -10.25
C VAL A 147 11.15 -3.74 -8.91
N ARG A 148 12.02 -4.74 -8.71
CA ARG A 148 12.04 -5.55 -7.50
C ARG A 148 12.23 -4.76 -6.21
N ASN A 149 13.08 -3.73 -6.25
CA ASN A 149 13.40 -2.91 -5.07
C ASN A 149 12.50 -1.67 -4.91
N ARG A 150 11.64 -1.39 -5.90
CA ARG A 150 10.79 -0.19 -5.93
C ARG A 150 9.39 -0.44 -5.38
N TYR A 151 8.82 -1.60 -5.66
CA TYR A 151 7.41 -1.91 -5.36
C TYR A 151 7.29 -2.96 -4.26
N ALA A 152 6.12 -3.00 -3.59
CA ALA A 152 5.80 -4.06 -2.64
C ALA A 152 5.68 -5.39 -3.39
N MET A 153 6.45 -6.40 -2.98
CA MET A 153 6.43 -7.70 -3.64
C MET A 153 5.54 -8.68 -2.88
N ALA A 154 4.64 -9.35 -3.60
CA ALA A 154 3.93 -10.54 -3.18
C ALA A 154 4.40 -11.70 -4.06
N ILE A 155 5.00 -12.70 -3.45
CA ILE A 155 5.68 -13.80 -4.16
C ILE A 155 4.90 -15.10 -3.94
N ALA A 156 4.48 -15.73 -5.04
CA ALA A 156 3.98 -17.10 -4.99
C ALA A 156 5.15 -18.09 -5.06
N ASP A 157 5.28 -18.91 -4.03
CA ASP A 157 6.26 -19.99 -3.93
C ASP A 157 5.69 -21.10 -3.04
N TYR A 158 5.11 -22.13 -3.64
CA TYR A 158 4.43 -23.22 -2.93
C TYR A 158 5.44 -24.24 -2.41
N SER A 159 6.21 -23.82 -1.41
CA SER A 159 7.31 -24.56 -0.83
C SER A 159 7.23 -24.51 0.71
N ASP A 160 8.13 -25.19 1.41
CA ASP A 160 8.25 -25.18 2.88
C ASP A 160 8.69 -23.81 3.42
N LYS A 161 9.38 -23.02 2.59
CA LYS A 161 9.77 -21.61 2.83
C LYS A 161 9.82 -20.87 1.52
N CYS A 162 9.79 -19.55 1.57
CA CYS A 162 9.99 -18.74 0.38
C CYS A 162 11.46 -18.76 -0.05
N TYR A 163 11.75 -19.28 -1.23
CA TYR A 163 13.10 -19.34 -1.82
C TYR A 163 13.43 -18.13 -2.70
N TYR A 164 12.57 -17.14 -2.73
CA TYR A 164 12.87 -15.87 -3.40
C TYR A 164 13.96 -15.14 -2.65
N THR A 165 15.02 -14.72 -3.35
CA THR A 165 16.22 -14.11 -2.76
C THR A 165 16.13 -12.59 -2.63
N GLY A 166 15.11 -11.95 -3.25
CA GLY A 166 14.86 -10.51 -3.14
C GLY A 166 14.02 -10.16 -1.91
N GLN A 167 13.72 -8.86 -1.77
CA GLN A 167 12.82 -8.38 -0.72
C GLN A 167 11.36 -8.67 -1.10
N TYR A 168 10.56 -9.11 -0.16
CA TYR A 168 9.11 -9.31 -0.32
C TYR A 168 8.39 -9.01 0.99
N GLY A 169 7.13 -8.58 0.86
CA GLY A 169 6.27 -8.32 2.01
C GLY A 169 5.21 -9.39 2.22
N VAL A 170 4.79 -10.05 1.14
CA VAL A 170 3.81 -11.14 1.15
C VAL A 170 4.40 -12.38 0.48
N TRP A 171 4.15 -13.52 1.07
CA TRP A 171 4.46 -14.84 0.52
C TRP A 171 3.19 -15.66 0.44
N GLN A 172 2.72 -15.95 -0.78
CA GLN A 172 1.68 -16.93 -1.02
C GLN A 172 2.31 -18.32 -1.02
N ASN A 173 2.03 -19.09 0.04
CA ASN A 173 2.70 -20.37 0.28
C ASN A 173 1.90 -21.59 -0.12
N SER A 174 0.61 -21.42 -0.45
CA SER A 174 -0.26 -22.54 -0.83
C SER A 174 -1.44 -22.05 -1.66
N SER A 175 -1.89 -22.88 -2.60
CA SER A 175 -3.14 -22.71 -3.36
C SER A 175 -4.20 -23.78 -3.00
N THR A 176 -3.94 -24.57 -1.97
CA THR A 176 -4.82 -25.69 -1.56
C THR A 176 -5.21 -25.63 -0.09
N TRP A 177 -5.04 -24.48 0.54
CA TRP A 177 -5.41 -24.31 1.94
C TRP A 177 -6.93 -24.42 2.14
N ARG A 178 -7.32 -24.78 3.35
CA ARG A 178 -8.74 -24.89 3.74
C ARG A 178 -8.99 -24.02 4.94
N VAL A 179 -10.02 -23.18 4.87
CA VAL A 179 -10.42 -22.32 5.97
C VAL A 179 -11.93 -22.41 6.18
N ASN A 180 -12.34 -22.43 7.43
CA ASN A 180 -13.77 -22.44 7.75
C ASN A 180 -14.42 -21.14 7.22
N GLY A 181 -15.53 -21.28 6.51
CA GLY A 181 -16.23 -20.17 5.86
C GLY A 181 -16.04 -20.10 4.34
N ILE A 182 -15.12 -20.88 3.77
CA ILE A 182 -14.93 -21.02 2.32
C ILE A 182 -15.12 -22.48 1.93
N SER A 183 -15.88 -22.70 0.86
CA SER A 183 -16.05 -24.04 0.27
C SER A 183 -14.93 -24.28 -0.74
N GLY A 184 -14.14 -25.33 -0.52
CA GLY A 184 -13.05 -25.68 -1.43
C GLY A 184 -11.70 -25.10 -1.02
N ASN A 185 -10.79 -25.05 -1.99
CA ASN A 185 -9.43 -24.53 -1.79
C ASN A 185 -9.43 -23.01 -1.83
N VAL A 186 -8.48 -22.45 -1.10
CA VAL A 186 -8.18 -21.01 -1.11
C VAL A 186 -6.68 -20.83 -1.02
N ASP A 187 -6.17 -19.75 -1.62
CA ASP A 187 -4.78 -19.36 -1.52
C ASP A 187 -4.49 -18.82 -0.11
N HIS A 188 -3.33 -19.19 0.42
CA HIS A 188 -2.90 -18.76 1.74
C HIS A 188 -1.63 -17.93 1.66
N ASP A 189 -1.65 -16.79 2.39
CA ASP A 189 -0.61 -15.79 2.39
C ASP A 189 -0.04 -15.55 3.79
N TYR A 190 1.27 -15.41 3.87
CA TYR A 190 1.95 -14.79 4.99
C TYR A 190 2.38 -13.37 4.64
N CYS A 191 2.10 -12.41 5.52
CA CYS A 191 2.62 -11.06 5.39
C CYS A 191 3.57 -10.72 6.54
N TYR A 192 4.72 -10.12 6.23
CA TYR A 192 5.80 -9.80 7.17
C TYR A 192 5.94 -8.30 7.44
N ILE A 193 5.08 -7.47 6.83
CA ILE A 193 5.10 -6.00 6.90
C ILE A 193 3.77 -5.51 7.46
N ASP A 194 3.81 -4.58 8.41
CA ASP A 194 2.62 -3.89 8.89
C ASP A 194 2.15 -2.82 7.86
N TYR A 195 1.62 -3.30 6.74
CA TYR A 195 1.06 -2.43 5.71
C TYR A 195 -0.06 -1.53 6.21
N PRO A 196 -1.00 -1.99 7.07
CA PRO A 196 -2.05 -1.14 7.61
C PRO A 196 -1.54 0.14 8.26
N SER A 197 -0.52 0.04 9.10
CA SER A 197 0.10 1.21 9.75
C SER A 197 0.82 2.10 8.75
N LEU A 198 1.60 1.52 7.82
CA LEU A 198 2.36 2.27 6.82
C LEU A 198 1.47 3.03 5.83
N ILE A 199 0.42 2.38 5.33
CA ILE A 199 -0.50 2.96 4.34
C ILE A 199 -1.30 4.10 4.96
N LYS A 200 -1.85 3.89 6.17
CA LYS A 200 -2.59 4.92 6.91
C LYS A 200 -1.69 6.11 7.25
N ALA A 201 -0.47 5.87 7.75
CA ALA A 201 0.48 6.92 8.09
C ALA A 201 0.92 7.77 6.88
N ARG A 202 0.76 7.28 5.66
CA ARG A 202 1.10 8.00 4.42
C ARG A 202 -0.13 8.49 3.63
N GLY A 203 -1.33 8.32 4.17
CA GLY A 203 -2.57 8.77 3.52
C GLY A 203 -2.75 8.16 2.13
N LYS A 204 -2.45 6.88 1.97
CA LYS A 204 -2.59 6.15 0.71
C LYS A 204 -3.85 5.29 0.71
N ASN A 205 -4.20 4.73 -0.44
CA ASN A 205 -5.30 3.76 -0.60
C ASN A 205 -6.66 4.28 -0.10
N GLY A 206 -6.95 5.56 -0.31
CA GLY A 206 -8.21 6.19 0.12
C GLY A 206 -8.23 6.62 1.59
N PHE A 207 -7.18 6.37 2.37
CA PHE A 207 -7.06 6.96 3.70
C PHE A 207 -6.69 8.44 3.59
N PRO A 208 -7.24 9.31 4.49
CA PRO A 208 -6.83 10.70 4.52
C PRO A 208 -5.34 10.81 4.84
N ALA A 209 -4.68 11.76 4.21
CA ALA A 209 -3.34 12.13 4.65
C ALA A 209 -3.38 12.42 6.15
N PRO A 210 -2.44 11.90 6.95
CA PRO A 210 -2.39 12.24 8.37
C PRO A 210 -2.32 13.75 8.47
N LYS A 211 -3.18 14.34 9.30
CA LYS A 211 -3.00 15.75 9.66
C LYS A 211 -1.58 15.85 10.20
N PRO A 212 -0.75 16.77 9.68
CA PRO A 212 0.54 17.01 10.29
C PRO A 212 0.29 17.27 11.78
N ALA A 213 0.93 16.49 12.64
CA ALA A 213 0.84 16.72 14.07
C ALA A 213 1.26 18.18 14.31
N ASN A 214 0.37 18.96 14.95
CA ASN A 214 0.61 20.36 15.28
C ASN A 214 0.80 21.32 14.07
N THR A 215 0.03 21.18 12.99
CA THR A 215 -0.14 22.28 12.01
C THR A 215 -1.17 23.27 12.55
N GLY A 216 -0.97 24.55 12.23
CA GLY A 216 -1.80 25.63 12.71
C GLY A 216 -0.96 26.64 13.53
N ARG A 217 -1.65 27.43 14.34
CA ARG A 217 -0.97 28.37 15.24
C ARG A 217 -0.37 27.63 16.44
N VAL A 218 0.92 27.87 16.70
CA VAL A 218 1.64 27.32 17.84
C VAL A 218 2.34 28.44 18.61
N GLU A 219 2.56 28.23 19.88
CA GLU A 219 3.31 29.14 20.75
C GLU A 219 4.44 28.37 21.41
N THR A 220 5.62 28.96 21.50
CA THR A 220 6.78 28.38 22.19
C THR A 220 6.55 28.37 23.68
N THR A 221 6.79 27.23 24.34
CA THR A 221 6.64 27.07 25.78
C THR A 221 7.91 27.38 26.55
N GLN A 222 9.03 27.41 25.85
CA GLN A 222 10.36 27.81 26.33
C GLN A 222 11.19 28.36 25.17
N ASP A 223 12.42 28.80 25.45
CA ASP A 223 13.35 29.22 24.43
C ASP A 223 13.64 28.06 23.50
N THR A 224 13.57 28.30 22.18
CA THR A 224 13.77 27.26 21.18
C THR A 224 14.49 27.79 19.94
N ASP A 225 15.15 26.92 19.21
CA ASP A 225 15.91 27.27 18.05
C ASP A 225 15.04 27.22 16.77
N ILE A 226 15.24 28.20 15.89
CA ILE A 226 14.75 28.19 14.52
C ILE A 226 15.88 27.69 13.63
N LEU A 227 15.59 26.71 12.78
CA LEU A 227 16.55 25.93 12.03
C LEU A 227 16.40 26.18 10.53
N ALA A 228 17.51 26.18 9.79
CA ALA A 228 17.52 26.31 8.33
C ALA A 228 17.39 24.93 7.64
N GLY A 229 16.35 24.18 7.97
CA GLY A 229 16.10 22.86 7.38
C GLY A 229 15.95 21.75 8.40
N THR A 230 15.98 20.50 7.93
CA THR A 230 15.70 19.29 8.72
C THR A 230 16.76 18.20 8.52
N ALA A 231 18.01 18.55 8.20
CA ALA A 231 19.16 17.65 8.17
C ALA A 231 19.51 17.16 9.59
N ASP A 232 20.37 16.15 9.73
CA ASP A 232 20.76 15.61 11.04
C ASP A 232 21.33 16.64 12.02
N LYS A 233 21.95 17.72 11.51
CA LYS A 233 22.42 18.87 12.29
C LYS A 233 22.14 20.15 11.51
N PRO A 234 20.88 20.61 11.45
CA PRO A 234 20.56 21.80 10.69
C PRO A 234 21.14 23.03 11.40
N PRO A 235 21.65 24.02 10.63
CA PRO A 235 22.15 25.25 11.21
C PRO A 235 21.04 26.01 11.92
N VAL A 236 21.33 26.51 13.11
CA VAL A 236 20.46 27.43 13.86
C VAL A 236 20.49 28.80 13.18
N VAL A 237 19.32 29.24 12.75
CA VAL A 237 19.16 30.58 12.12
C VAL A 237 18.95 31.64 13.19
N SER A 238 18.15 31.34 14.19
CA SER A 238 17.87 32.24 15.32
C SER A 238 17.35 31.44 16.50
N ARG A 239 17.38 32.07 17.69
CA ARG A 239 16.75 31.56 18.88
C ARG A 239 15.59 32.48 19.27
N VAL A 240 14.47 31.90 19.62
CA VAL A 240 13.26 32.61 20.01
C VAL A 240 12.85 32.26 21.43
N GLY A 241 12.38 33.27 22.17
CA GLY A 241 11.96 33.11 23.53
C GLY A 241 10.59 32.43 23.69
N LYS A 242 10.26 32.09 24.91
CA LYS A 242 8.93 31.59 25.30
C LYS A 242 7.85 32.61 24.90
N GLY A 243 6.70 32.11 24.44
CA GLY A 243 5.53 32.91 24.10
C GLY A 243 5.47 33.42 22.67
N ASN A 244 6.49 33.15 21.84
CA ASN A 244 6.44 33.50 20.43
C ASN A 244 5.47 32.59 19.66
N GLN A 245 4.67 33.19 18.78
CA GLN A 245 3.67 32.46 17.99
C GLN A 245 4.08 32.31 16.51
N TYR A 246 3.86 31.12 15.98
CA TYR A 246 4.16 30.77 14.59
C TYR A 246 2.99 30.03 13.96
N THR A 247 2.82 30.16 12.66
CA THR A 247 1.93 29.28 11.89
C THR A 247 2.77 28.18 11.27
N ILE A 248 2.43 26.95 11.59
CA ILE A 248 3.07 25.73 11.04
C ILE A 248 2.18 25.17 9.94
N ASP A 249 2.73 24.96 8.76
CA ASP A 249 1.98 24.41 7.61
C ASP A 249 2.30 22.95 7.31
N LYS A 250 3.43 22.44 7.79
CA LYS A 250 3.79 21.01 7.70
C LYS A 250 4.75 20.62 8.81
N THR A 251 4.82 19.35 9.14
CA THR A 251 5.78 18.79 10.08
C THR A 251 6.55 17.62 9.46
N VAL A 252 7.76 17.38 9.96
CA VAL A 252 8.61 16.25 9.59
C VAL A 252 9.25 15.65 10.84
N LYS A 253 9.45 14.33 10.85
CA LYS A 253 10.26 13.63 11.85
C LYS A 253 11.66 13.40 11.33
N VAL A 254 12.67 13.76 12.14
CA VAL A 254 14.08 13.47 11.86
C VAL A 254 14.68 12.87 13.14
N GLY A 255 15.07 11.60 13.08
CA GLY A 255 15.47 10.86 14.27
C GLY A 255 14.34 10.81 15.32
N THR A 256 14.61 11.26 16.55
CA THR A 256 13.62 11.37 17.63
C THR A 256 12.87 12.70 17.65
N GLY A 257 13.33 13.71 16.87
CA GLY A 257 12.75 15.04 16.84
C GLY A 257 11.61 15.18 15.85
N THR A 258 10.66 16.07 16.15
CA THR A 258 9.64 16.53 15.20
C THR A 258 9.86 18.01 14.94
N PHE A 259 9.93 18.41 13.66
CA PHE A 259 10.16 19.79 13.26
C PHE A 259 8.97 20.30 12.46
N GLY A 260 8.54 21.54 12.75
CA GLY A 260 7.45 22.21 12.06
C GLY A 260 7.99 23.29 11.11
N HIS A 261 7.55 23.29 9.87
CA HIS A 261 7.89 24.32 8.89
C HIS A 261 7.11 25.60 9.19
N ILE A 262 7.80 26.70 9.39
CA ILE A 262 7.19 28.02 9.62
C ILE A 262 6.66 28.54 8.29
N LYS A 263 5.34 28.69 8.20
CA LYS A 263 4.63 29.10 6.97
C LYS A 263 5.20 30.40 6.40
N GLY A 264 5.49 30.39 5.10
CA GLY A 264 6.01 31.55 4.38
C GLY A 264 7.52 31.79 4.54
N THR A 265 8.25 30.85 5.13
CA THR A 265 9.71 30.89 5.30
C THR A 265 10.35 29.58 4.80
N ASN A 266 11.68 29.52 4.81
CA ASN A 266 12.43 28.28 4.62
C ASN A 266 12.86 27.64 5.96
N ASN A 267 12.35 28.15 7.07
CA ASN A 267 12.80 27.82 8.41
C ASN A 267 11.87 26.81 9.11
N TRP A 268 12.44 26.11 10.09
CA TRP A 268 11.79 25.05 10.85
C TRP A 268 11.91 25.30 12.35
N LEU A 269 10.88 24.95 13.08
CA LEU A 269 10.81 25.07 14.54
C LEU A 269 10.84 23.67 15.16
N ASP A 270 11.63 23.46 16.22
CA ASP A 270 11.55 22.24 17.01
C ASP A 270 10.19 22.19 17.74
N MET A 271 9.43 21.13 17.47
CA MET A 271 8.07 20.96 17.99
C MET A 271 8.03 20.33 19.39
N GLY A 272 9.18 19.98 19.96
CA GLY A 272 9.27 19.46 21.32
C GLY A 272 8.89 20.48 22.41
N HIS A 273 8.89 21.77 22.07
CA HIS A 273 8.71 22.87 23.03
C HIS A 273 7.62 23.85 22.61
N ILE A 274 6.49 23.32 22.13
CA ILE A 274 5.35 24.13 21.67
C ILE A 274 4.04 23.68 22.31
N LYS A 275 3.05 24.58 22.30
CA LYS A 275 1.64 24.27 22.50
C LYS A 275 0.81 24.79 21.34
N SER A 276 -0.28 24.13 21.02
CA SER A 276 -1.26 24.63 20.04
C SER A 276 -1.96 25.87 20.61
N VAL A 277 -2.20 26.84 19.72
CA VAL A 277 -2.99 28.04 20.04
C VAL A 277 -4.26 27.96 19.18
N THR A 278 -5.39 27.98 19.82
CA THR A 278 -6.72 27.99 19.18
C THR A 278 -7.02 29.37 18.55
#